data_e08a6a7a8262ffaaa1ee1eed4a8240f7
#
_entry.id   e08a6a7a8262ffaaa1ee1eed4a8240f7
#
_cell.length_a   1.000
_cell.length_b   1.000
_cell.length_c   1.000
_cell.angle_alpha   90.00
_cell.angle_beta   90.00
_cell.angle_gamma   90.00
#
_symmetry.space_group_name_H-M   'P 1'
#
loop_
_entity.id
_entity.type
_entity.pdbx_description
1 polymer ?
#
loop_
_entity_poly.entity_id
_entity_poly.type
_entity_poly.pdbx_seq_one_letter_code
_entity_poly.pdbx_strand_id
1 'polypeptide(L)'
;MEIAKFRAERTLWAKIVEQYEPECRCACKMIIHAETSKFNLTLFDPYVNMLRTQTEAMSAAIAGVEAITVTPYDSVYETPTEFAERIAKNQQLILKHESHLDKVADPAGGSYYIESLTASIAAEAWKQFLAIEEAGGFHKAVKEGRIKA
;
A
#
# COMPACT_ATOMS: atom_id res chain seq x y z
N MET A 1 5.66 -6.91 -5.85
CA MET A 1 5.15 -7.29 -4.52
C MET A 1 4.06 -6.33 -4.04
N GLU A 2 4.27 -5.02 -3.99
CA GLU A 2 3.31 -4.05 -3.45
C GLU A 2 1.93 -4.06 -4.12
N ILE A 3 1.86 -4.18 -5.44
CA ILE A 3 0.60 -4.32 -6.17
C ILE A 3 -0.22 -5.51 -5.63
N ALA A 4 0.42 -6.67 -5.46
CA ALA A 4 -0.23 -7.87 -4.95
C ALA A 4 -0.64 -7.74 -3.47
N LYS A 5 0.15 -7.00 -2.66
CA LYS A 5 -0.17 -6.71 -1.26
C LYS A 5 -1.49 -5.97 -1.14
N PHE A 6 -1.66 -4.84 -1.83
CA PHE A 6 -2.91 -4.06 -1.78
C PHE A 6 -4.12 -4.85 -2.28
N ARG A 7 -3.94 -5.70 -3.29
CA ARG A 7 -5.00 -6.59 -3.77
C ARG A 7 -5.39 -7.64 -2.73
N ALA A 8 -4.40 -8.24 -2.05
CA ALA A 8 -4.63 -9.19 -0.96
C ALA A 8 -5.34 -8.55 0.24
N GLU A 9 -4.91 -7.33 0.64
CA GLU A 9 -5.54 -6.57 1.73
C GLU A 9 -7.04 -6.36 1.50
N ARG A 10 -7.46 -5.96 0.29
CA ARG A 10 -8.88 -5.79 -0.05
C ARG A 10 -9.67 -7.09 0.12
N THR A 11 -9.10 -8.21 -0.31
CA THR A 11 -9.73 -9.52 -0.21
C THR A 11 -9.88 -9.95 1.25
N LEU A 12 -8.82 -9.77 2.04
CA LEU A 12 -8.83 -10.13 3.46
C LEU A 12 -9.77 -9.24 4.27
N TRP A 13 -9.77 -7.93 4.00
CA TRP A 13 -10.70 -7.00 4.63
C TRP A 13 -12.15 -7.40 4.38
N ALA A 14 -12.51 -7.64 3.12
CA ALA A 14 -13.86 -8.04 2.78
C ALA A 14 -14.27 -9.32 3.52
N LYS A 15 -13.38 -10.32 3.58
CA LYS A 15 -13.60 -11.59 4.27
C LYS A 15 -13.80 -11.43 5.77
N ILE A 16 -13.05 -10.53 6.42
CA ILE A 16 -13.19 -10.26 7.86
C ILE A 16 -14.48 -9.50 8.14
N VAL A 17 -14.74 -8.42 7.40
CA VAL A 17 -15.89 -7.56 7.66
C VAL A 17 -17.21 -8.28 7.37
N GLU A 18 -17.25 -9.16 6.38
CA GLU A 18 -18.45 -9.96 6.06
C GLU A 18 -18.91 -10.84 7.21
N GLN A 19 -18.00 -11.28 8.11
CA GLN A 19 -18.34 -12.08 9.29
C GLN A 19 -19.10 -11.29 10.35
N TYR A 20 -19.07 -9.96 10.30
CA TYR A 20 -19.81 -9.08 11.21
C TYR A 20 -21.21 -8.73 10.68
N GLU A 21 -21.62 -9.32 9.55
CA GLU A 21 -22.94 -9.13 8.93
C GLU A 21 -23.33 -7.63 8.82
N PRO A 22 -22.51 -6.78 8.18
CA PRO A 22 -22.78 -5.35 8.13
C PRO A 22 -24.08 -5.06 7.36
N GLU A 23 -24.87 -4.10 7.83
CA GLU A 23 -26.12 -3.66 7.18
C GLU A 23 -25.89 -3.25 5.71
N CYS A 24 -24.75 -2.63 5.41
CA CYS A 24 -24.36 -2.25 4.06
C CYS A 24 -23.12 -3.04 3.60
N ARG A 25 -23.21 -3.74 2.47
CA ARG A 25 -22.06 -4.38 1.81
C ARG A 25 -20.94 -3.39 1.43
N CYS A 26 -21.23 -2.09 1.42
CA CYS A 26 -20.23 -1.06 1.22
C CYS A 26 -19.11 -1.10 2.27
N ALA A 27 -19.38 -1.58 3.50
CA ALA A 27 -18.39 -1.76 4.56
C ALA A 27 -17.31 -2.80 4.20
N CYS A 28 -17.64 -3.78 3.35
CA CYS A 28 -16.67 -4.77 2.87
C CYS A 28 -15.68 -4.18 1.84
N LYS A 29 -15.95 -2.97 1.34
CA LYS A 29 -15.06 -2.28 0.41
C LYS A 29 -14.02 -1.47 1.18
N MET A 30 -12.78 -1.94 1.20
CA MET A 30 -11.67 -1.24 1.83
C MET A 30 -11.30 0.01 1.04
N ILE A 31 -11.14 1.12 1.75
CA ILE A 31 -10.56 2.37 1.23
C ILE A 31 -9.11 2.42 1.66
N ILE A 32 -8.19 2.50 0.70
CA ILE A 32 -6.74 2.45 0.96
C ILE A 32 -6.11 3.81 0.65
N HIS A 33 -5.44 4.37 1.64
CA HIS A 33 -4.49 5.46 1.46
C HIS A 33 -3.08 4.90 1.54
N ALA A 34 -2.32 4.99 0.45
CA ALA A 34 -0.93 4.56 0.39
C ALA A 34 0.02 5.74 0.58
N GLU A 35 1.11 5.51 1.27
CA GLU A 35 2.22 6.45 1.41
C GLU A 35 3.51 5.80 0.94
N THR A 36 4.37 6.56 0.25
CA THR A 36 5.68 6.08 -0.17
C THR A 36 6.59 5.85 1.05
N SER A 37 7.34 4.76 1.04
CA SER A 37 8.13 4.32 2.17
C SER A 37 9.44 5.08 2.30
N LYS A 38 9.76 5.57 3.51
CA LYS A 38 11.08 6.12 3.81
C LYS A 38 12.18 5.05 3.88
N PHE A 39 11.82 3.77 3.95
CA PHE A 39 12.77 2.66 4.03
C PHE A 39 13.70 2.57 2.81
N ASN A 40 13.18 2.91 1.64
CA ASN A 40 13.94 2.86 0.39
C ASN A 40 14.73 4.13 0.09
N LEU A 41 14.52 5.21 0.87
CA LEU A 41 15.19 6.48 0.64
C LEU A 41 16.63 6.43 1.18
N THR A 42 17.53 7.15 0.54
CA THR A 42 18.95 7.21 0.90
C THR A 42 19.44 8.64 1.02
N LEU A 43 20.46 8.85 1.84
CA LEU A 43 21.21 10.11 1.92
C LEU A 43 22.23 10.25 0.79
N PHE A 44 22.67 9.13 0.22
CA PHE A 44 23.63 9.12 -0.91
C PHE A 44 22.86 9.34 -2.20
N ASP A 45 23.25 10.35 -2.96
CA ASP A 45 22.56 10.78 -4.18
C ASP A 45 21.04 10.98 -3.97
N PRO A 46 20.67 11.98 -3.15
CA PRO A 46 19.30 12.14 -2.69
C PRO A 46 18.31 12.43 -3.82
N TYR A 47 18.75 12.98 -4.96
CA TYR A 47 17.89 13.22 -6.11
C TYR A 47 17.33 11.92 -6.73
N VAL A 48 18.04 10.81 -6.59
CA VAL A 48 17.54 9.49 -7.03
C VAL A 48 16.33 9.03 -6.21
N ASN A 49 16.13 9.60 -5.02
CA ASN A 49 14.90 9.33 -4.24
C ASN A 49 13.63 9.72 -5.01
N MET A 50 13.67 10.72 -5.90
CA MET A 50 12.55 11.05 -6.77
C MET A 50 12.13 9.89 -7.67
N LEU A 51 13.08 9.10 -8.18
CA LEU A 51 12.80 7.92 -9.00
C LEU A 51 12.23 6.78 -8.16
N ARG A 52 12.72 6.62 -6.92
CA ARG A 52 12.21 5.61 -5.99
C ARG A 52 10.76 5.89 -5.62
N THR A 53 10.46 7.09 -5.16
CA THR A 53 9.09 7.48 -4.80
C THR A 53 8.13 7.46 -6.01
N GLN A 54 8.61 7.76 -7.21
CA GLN A 54 7.83 7.63 -8.44
C GLN A 54 7.41 6.17 -8.71
N THR A 55 8.32 5.21 -8.57
CA THR A 55 8.01 3.79 -8.79
C THR A 55 7.10 3.23 -7.69
N GLU A 56 7.27 3.68 -6.45
CA GLU A 56 6.38 3.33 -5.33
C GLU A 56 4.96 3.86 -5.58
N ALA A 57 4.82 5.14 -5.92
CA ALA A 57 3.54 5.75 -6.25
C ALA A 57 2.87 5.07 -7.45
N MET A 58 3.66 4.72 -8.49
CA MET A 58 3.16 3.97 -9.64
C MET A 58 2.62 2.60 -9.24
N SER A 59 3.29 1.89 -8.35
CA SER A 59 2.82 0.57 -7.88
C SER A 59 1.50 0.67 -7.13
N ALA A 60 1.31 1.72 -6.32
CA ALA A 60 0.06 2.00 -5.61
C ALA A 60 -1.07 2.38 -6.59
N ALA A 61 -0.77 3.21 -7.60
CA ALA A 61 -1.74 3.58 -8.63
C ALA A 61 -2.21 2.36 -9.44
N ILE A 62 -1.29 1.47 -9.85
CA ILE A 62 -1.62 0.21 -10.54
C ILE A 62 -2.48 -0.71 -9.66
N ALA A 63 -2.24 -0.73 -8.36
CA ALA A 63 -3.05 -1.50 -7.40
C ALA A 63 -4.43 -0.88 -7.13
N GLY A 64 -4.70 0.31 -7.66
CA GLY A 64 -6.00 0.98 -7.56
C GLY A 64 -6.32 1.49 -6.16
N VAL A 65 -5.33 2.01 -5.42
CA VAL A 65 -5.60 2.68 -4.14
C VAL A 65 -6.34 4.00 -4.33
N GLU A 66 -7.14 4.40 -3.35
CA GLU A 66 -8.00 5.59 -3.46
C GLU A 66 -7.25 6.89 -3.23
N ALA A 67 -6.17 6.86 -2.46
CA ALA A 67 -5.34 8.04 -2.21
C ALA A 67 -3.85 7.67 -2.11
N ILE A 68 -2.98 8.57 -2.54
CA ILE A 68 -1.52 8.39 -2.49
C ILE A 68 -0.89 9.64 -1.90
N THR A 69 0.00 9.46 -0.93
CA THR A 69 0.92 10.50 -0.47
C THR A 69 2.33 10.15 -0.92
N VAL A 70 2.97 11.07 -1.63
CA VAL A 70 4.37 10.92 -2.05
C VAL A 70 5.26 11.72 -1.10
N THR A 71 6.20 11.05 -0.45
CA THR A 71 7.18 11.69 0.43
C THR A 71 8.20 12.48 -0.40
N PRO A 72 8.46 13.75 -0.08
CA PRO A 72 9.49 14.53 -0.74
C PRO A 72 10.88 13.87 -0.64
N TYR A 73 11.69 13.98 -1.68
CA TYR A 73 12.98 13.29 -1.80
C TYR A 73 14.01 13.70 -0.73
N ASP A 74 13.89 14.91 -0.19
CA ASP A 74 14.76 15.51 0.82
C ASP A 74 14.35 15.21 2.27
N SER A 75 13.18 14.62 2.48
CA SER A 75 12.58 14.38 3.81
C SER A 75 13.39 13.46 4.75
N VAL A 76 14.44 12.82 4.25
CA VAL A 76 15.30 11.94 5.05
C VAL A 76 16.50 12.67 5.66
N TYR A 77 16.80 13.90 5.23
CA TYR A 77 17.96 14.62 5.70
C TYR A 77 17.68 16.09 6.09
N GLU A 78 16.53 16.64 5.67
CA GLU A 78 16.13 17.99 6.05
C GLU A 78 14.61 18.14 6.08
N THR A 79 14.13 19.28 6.57
CA THR A 79 12.72 19.64 6.40
C THR A 79 12.45 19.84 4.91
N PRO A 80 11.39 19.23 4.37
CA PRO A 80 11.08 19.30 2.95
C PRO A 80 11.05 20.73 2.43
N THR A 81 11.75 20.94 1.32
CA THR A 81 11.75 22.23 0.63
C THR A 81 10.49 22.37 -0.24
N GLU A 82 10.06 23.61 -0.51
CA GLU A 82 8.93 23.88 -1.41
C GLU A 82 9.13 23.23 -2.79
N PHE A 83 10.38 23.20 -3.26
CA PHE A 83 10.73 22.54 -4.52
C PHE A 83 10.46 21.02 -4.44
N ALA A 84 10.91 20.36 -3.37
CA ALA A 84 10.73 18.91 -3.19
C ALA A 84 9.25 18.53 -3.04
N GLU A 85 8.49 19.33 -2.29
CA GLU A 85 7.03 19.13 -2.17
C GLU A 85 6.32 19.27 -3.52
N ARG A 86 6.71 20.26 -4.31
CA ARG A 86 6.17 20.46 -5.66
C ARG A 86 6.50 19.27 -6.57
N ILE A 87 7.72 18.73 -6.51
CA ILE A 87 8.09 17.54 -7.28
C ILE A 87 7.26 16.33 -6.84
N ALA A 88 7.13 16.07 -5.53
CA ALA A 88 6.34 14.96 -5.00
C ALA A 88 4.88 15.02 -5.48
N LYS A 89 4.29 16.21 -5.53
CA LYS A 89 2.95 16.43 -6.07
C LYS A 89 2.89 16.20 -7.60
N ASN A 90 3.88 16.70 -8.34
CA ASN A 90 3.92 16.57 -9.79
C ASN A 90 4.14 15.12 -10.24
N GLN A 91 4.83 14.29 -9.47
CA GLN A 91 4.96 12.85 -9.73
C GLN A 91 3.60 12.19 -9.91
N GLN A 92 2.63 12.50 -9.06
CA GLN A 92 1.26 11.96 -9.16
C GLN A 92 0.53 12.50 -10.39
N LEU A 93 0.76 13.78 -10.74
CA LEU A 93 0.17 14.37 -11.95
C LEU A 93 0.70 13.72 -13.23
N ILE A 94 1.98 13.35 -13.27
CA ILE A 94 2.59 12.60 -14.37
C ILE A 94 1.93 11.22 -14.50
N LEU A 95 1.77 10.48 -13.39
CA LEU A 95 1.10 9.18 -13.40
C LEU A 95 -0.33 9.27 -13.91
N LYS A 96 -1.04 10.36 -13.61
CA LYS A 96 -2.42 10.59 -14.04
C LYS A 96 -2.50 11.05 -15.49
N HIS A 97 -1.76 12.10 -15.86
CA HIS A 97 -1.97 12.81 -17.12
C HIS A 97 -1.10 12.34 -18.27
N GLU A 98 0.08 11.76 -17.98
CA GLU A 98 1.01 11.29 -19.01
C GLU A 98 1.03 9.76 -19.09
N SER A 99 1.02 9.07 -17.95
CA SER A 99 0.96 7.60 -17.90
C SER A 99 -0.47 7.05 -17.96
N HIS A 100 -1.49 7.89 -17.84
CA HIS A 100 -2.91 7.55 -17.93
C HIS A 100 -3.37 6.40 -17.01
N LEU A 101 -2.74 6.25 -15.84
CA LEU A 101 -3.05 5.17 -14.91
C LEU A 101 -4.44 5.29 -14.25
N ASP A 102 -5.10 6.43 -14.42
CA ASP A 102 -6.47 6.68 -13.99
C ASP A 102 -7.54 6.18 -15.00
N LYS A 103 -7.13 5.70 -16.18
CA LYS A 103 -8.05 5.31 -17.26
C LYS A 103 -8.43 3.84 -17.26
N VAL A 104 -7.71 3.01 -16.53
CA VAL A 104 -7.90 1.56 -16.51
C VAL A 104 -8.18 1.09 -15.10
N ALA A 105 -9.31 0.42 -14.91
CA ALA A 105 -9.61 -0.26 -13.66
C ALA A 105 -8.82 -1.57 -13.60
N ASP A 106 -8.11 -1.80 -12.48
CA ASP A 106 -7.32 -3.01 -12.22
C ASP A 106 -6.39 -3.43 -13.39
N PRO A 107 -5.43 -2.58 -13.79
CA PRO A 107 -4.55 -2.88 -14.92
C PRO A 107 -3.68 -4.12 -14.69
N ALA A 108 -3.55 -4.59 -13.45
CA ALA A 108 -2.80 -5.80 -13.07
C ALA A 108 -3.68 -7.07 -13.11
N GLY A 109 -4.99 -6.91 -13.30
CA GLY A 109 -5.95 -8.02 -13.34
C GLY A 109 -5.64 -9.02 -14.45
N GLY A 110 -5.71 -10.32 -14.13
CA GLY A 110 -5.42 -11.41 -15.08
C GLY A 110 -3.94 -11.68 -15.34
N SER A 111 -3.02 -10.91 -14.75
CA SER A 111 -1.60 -11.26 -14.77
C SER A 111 -1.35 -12.50 -13.92
N TYR A 112 -0.95 -13.62 -14.53
CA TYR A 112 -0.70 -14.88 -13.81
C TYR A 112 0.23 -14.73 -12.62
N TYR A 113 1.30 -13.96 -12.77
CA TYR A 113 2.25 -13.70 -11.69
C TYR A 113 1.62 -12.91 -10.55
N ILE A 114 0.91 -11.81 -10.86
CA ILE A 114 0.30 -10.96 -9.84
C ILE A 114 -0.84 -11.69 -9.13
N GLU A 115 -1.67 -12.44 -9.86
CA GLU A 115 -2.76 -13.22 -9.26
C GLU A 115 -2.21 -14.32 -8.33
N SER A 116 -1.20 -15.07 -8.76
CA SER A 116 -0.56 -16.10 -7.94
C SER A 116 0.08 -15.51 -6.69
N LEU A 117 0.79 -14.38 -6.84
CA LEU A 117 1.42 -13.69 -5.72
C LEU A 117 0.38 -13.11 -4.75
N THR A 118 -0.72 -12.54 -5.26
CA THR A 118 -1.84 -12.05 -4.44
C THR A 118 -2.43 -13.17 -3.59
N ALA A 119 -2.69 -14.33 -4.20
CA ALA A 119 -3.22 -15.49 -3.49
C ALA A 119 -2.26 -16.00 -2.41
N SER A 120 -0.97 -16.07 -2.71
CA SER A 120 0.06 -16.50 -1.77
C SER A 120 0.20 -15.55 -0.58
N ILE A 121 0.23 -14.23 -0.83
CA ILE A 121 0.28 -13.21 0.24
C ILE A 121 -0.99 -13.29 1.10
N ALA A 122 -2.16 -13.40 0.48
CA ALA A 122 -3.42 -13.50 1.21
C ALA A 122 -3.48 -14.74 2.09
N ALA A 123 -3.04 -15.89 1.59
CA ALA A 123 -3.02 -17.14 2.35
C ALA A 123 -2.08 -17.07 3.57
N GLU A 124 -0.87 -16.53 3.39
CA GLU A 124 0.09 -16.41 4.50
C GLU A 124 -0.33 -15.37 5.53
N ALA A 125 -0.84 -14.21 5.07
CA ALA A 125 -1.37 -13.18 5.96
C ALA A 125 -2.59 -13.69 6.75
N TRP A 126 -3.48 -14.46 6.12
CA TRP A 126 -4.62 -15.06 6.79
C TRP A 126 -4.19 -16.07 7.88
N LYS A 127 -3.21 -16.89 7.59
CA LYS A 127 -2.64 -17.83 8.56
C LYS A 127 -2.07 -17.11 9.79
N GLN A 128 -1.33 -16.00 9.56
CA GLN A 128 -0.77 -15.19 10.65
C GLN A 128 -1.88 -14.51 11.46
N PHE A 129 -2.92 -14.01 10.80
CA PHE A 129 -4.09 -13.43 11.46
C PHE A 129 -4.76 -14.46 12.39
N LEU A 130 -5.04 -15.66 11.91
CA LEU A 130 -5.65 -16.73 12.73
C LEU A 130 -4.76 -17.09 13.93
N ALA A 131 -3.44 -17.17 13.77
CA ALA A 131 -2.52 -17.46 14.86
C ALA A 131 -2.53 -16.36 15.95
N ILE A 132 -2.72 -15.09 15.56
CA ILE A 132 -2.87 -13.98 16.51
C ILE A 132 -4.21 -14.08 17.26
N GLU A 133 -5.30 -14.41 16.58
CA GLU A 133 -6.62 -14.57 17.19
C GLU A 133 -6.63 -15.76 18.17
N GLU A 134 -6.07 -16.90 17.79
CA GLU A 134 -5.94 -18.08 18.66
C GLU A 134 -5.09 -17.78 19.92
N ALA A 135 -4.10 -16.90 19.81
CA ALA A 135 -3.28 -16.46 20.96
C ALA A 135 -4.01 -15.48 21.90
N GLY A 136 -5.24 -15.10 21.59
CA GLY A 136 -6.08 -14.20 22.40
C GLY A 136 -6.17 -12.78 21.86
N GLY A 137 -5.93 -12.60 20.55
CA GLY A 137 -6.14 -11.39 19.80
C GLY A 137 -4.96 -10.40 19.81
N PHE A 138 -5.07 -9.38 18.97
CA PHE A 138 -4.00 -8.41 18.72
C PHE A 138 -3.50 -7.72 19.97
N HIS A 139 -4.38 -7.22 20.84
CA HIS A 139 -3.98 -6.52 22.07
C HIS A 139 -3.11 -7.37 23.01
N LYS A 140 -3.46 -8.65 23.15
CA LYS A 140 -2.68 -9.58 23.97
C LYS A 140 -1.33 -9.87 23.34
N ALA A 141 -1.29 -10.10 22.04
CA ALA A 141 -0.07 -10.36 21.30
C ALA A 141 0.95 -9.19 21.38
N VAL A 142 0.46 -7.93 21.34
CA VAL A 142 1.29 -6.74 21.54
C VAL A 142 1.82 -6.66 22.98
N LYS A 143 0.96 -6.87 24.00
CA LYS A 143 1.38 -6.84 25.42
C LYS A 143 2.42 -7.91 25.74
N GLU A 144 2.34 -9.08 25.11
CA GLU A 144 3.28 -10.19 25.28
C GLU A 144 4.56 -10.02 24.43
N GLY A 145 4.67 -8.94 23.64
CA GLY A 145 5.84 -8.68 22.79
C GLY A 145 5.99 -9.61 21.59
N ARG A 146 4.93 -10.34 21.23
CA ARG A 146 4.90 -11.19 20.03
C ARG A 146 4.86 -10.36 18.74
N ILE A 147 4.22 -9.19 18.82
CA ILE A 147 4.19 -8.19 17.75
C ILE A 147 5.01 -7.01 18.26
N LYS A 148 6.11 -6.71 17.56
CA LYS A 148 6.93 -5.52 17.82
C LYS A 148 6.29 -4.35 17.05
N ALA A 149 6.06 -3.25 17.78
CA ALA A 149 5.65 -1.98 17.18
C ALA A 149 6.82 -1.33 16.43
#